data_032c5a2f8b531ad356853c2f8686cfa5
#
_entry.id   032c5a2f8b531ad356853c2f8686cfa5
#
_cell.length_a   1.000
_cell.length_b   1.000
_cell.length_c   1.000
_cell.angle_alpha   90.00
_cell.angle_beta   90.00
_cell.angle_gamma   90.00
#
_symmetry.space_group_name_H-M   'P 1'
#
loop_
_entity.id
_entity.type
_entity.pdbx_description
1 polymer ?
#
loop_
_entity_poly.entity_id
_entity_poly.type
_entity_poly.pdbx_seq_one_letter_code
_entity_poly.pdbx_strand_id
1 'polypeptide(L)'
;MEESRVRQLPKIELHCHLDGSIRPTTLRTIAEKQNIPLPQDEQALKELVVAPEKCTDLNDYLTRFDFVLTCLQTAEALQAAAYDVISQAAEDGVAYIEVRFAPSQHTEKGLRLPEIVTAVLTGLKQGEEDFGVKSNALLCGMRHDQQQAIEKIVHLAHDFRETGVVGFDLAGNEVDFPPYTFEDVLALANQLSIPLTLHAGECGCGKNVADAVTLGATRIGHGIALKDTPEYLALLKEKKVLLEMCPTSNFQ
;
A
#
# COMPACT_ATOMS: atom_id res chain seq x y z
N MET A 1 2.24 28.75 6.62
CA MET A 1 2.96 28.08 7.74
C MET A 1 4.36 27.83 7.25
N GLU A 2 5.40 28.10 8.02
CA GLU A 2 6.78 27.87 7.57
C GLU A 2 7.04 26.35 7.42
N GLU A 3 7.71 25.94 6.35
CA GLU A 3 8.00 24.52 6.04
C GLU A 3 8.69 23.79 7.19
N SER A 4 9.63 24.46 7.86
CA SER A 4 10.32 23.95 9.06
C SER A 4 9.37 23.58 10.19
N ARG A 5 8.29 24.33 10.35
CA ARG A 5 7.26 24.10 11.36
C ARG A 5 6.36 22.92 11.03
N VAL A 6 6.05 22.73 9.73
CA VAL A 6 5.27 21.57 9.26
C VAL A 6 6.05 20.28 9.44
N ARG A 7 7.36 20.29 9.18
CA ARG A 7 8.22 19.11 9.38
C ARG A 7 8.31 18.67 10.85
N GLN A 8 8.20 19.61 11.80
CA GLN A 8 8.24 19.32 13.24
C GLN A 8 6.92 18.78 13.81
N LEU A 9 5.81 18.89 13.10
CA LEU A 9 4.53 18.33 13.57
C LEU A 9 4.57 16.80 13.45
N PRO A 10 4.13 16.07 14.49
CA PRO A 10 3.98 14.63 14.38
C PRO A 10 2.89 14.30 13.34
N LYS A 11 3.19 13.39 12.43
CA LYS A 11 2.31 12.97 11.36
C LYS A 11 1.93 11.51 11.52
N ILE A 12 0.79 11.16 10.94
CA ILE A 12 0.33 9.78 10.79
C ILE A 12 0.19 9.51 9.30
N GLU A 13 0.87 8.47 8.80
CA GLU A 13 0.77 8.01 7.43
C GLU A 13 0.01 6.68 7.39
N LEU A 14 -1.13 6.67 6.71
CA LEU A 14 -2.00 5.49 6.62
C LEU A 14 -2.09 4.92 5.20
N HIS A 15 -1.43 5.56 4.21
CA HIS A 15 -1.54 5.16 2.81
C HIS A 15 -0.18 5.12 2.11
N CYS A 16 0.70 4.24 2.57
CA CYS A 16 2.05 4.08 2.04
C CYS A 16 2.23 2.68 1.44
N HIS A 17 2.47 2.60 0.13
CA HIS A 17 2.79 1.35 -0.56
C HIS A 17 4.28 1.06 -0.45
N LEU A 18 4.65 -0.15 0.00
CA LEU A 18 6.04 -0.57 0.15
C LEU A 18 6.82 -0.45 -1.16
N ASP A 19 6.27 -1.02 -2.22
CA ASP A 19 6.86 -1.08 -3.55
C ASP A 19 6.87 0.27 -4.29
N GLY A 20 6.03 1.22 -3.87
CA GLY A 20 5.97 2.59 -4.41
C GLY A 20 6.79 3.62 -3.62
N SER A 21 7.41 3.24 -2.49
CA SER A 21 7.98 4.22 -1.55
C SER A 21 9.48 4.03 -1.28
N ILE A 22 10.15 3.15 -2.01
CA ILE A 22 11.58 2.88 -1.84
C ILE A 22 12.41 3.98 -2.53
N ARG A 23 13.43 4.49 -1.86
CA ARG A 23 14.38 5.43 -2.48
C ARG A 23 15.08 4.78 -3.67
N PRO A 24 15.28 5.51 -4.79
CA PRO A 24 16.07 5.00 -5.92
C PRO A 24 17.47 4.53 -5.52
N THR A 25 18.11 5.15 -4.53
CA THR A 25 19.43 4.75 -4.01
C THR A 25 19.38 3.40 -3.28
N THR A 26 18.34 3.15 -2.50
CA THR A 26 18.12 1.86 -1.82
C THR A 26 17.79 0.78 -2.86
N LEU A 27 16.93 1.09 -3.82
CA LEU A 27 16.58 0.17 -4.90
C LEU A 27 17.83 -0.21 -5.73
N ARG A 28 18.71 0.74 -6.04
CA ARG A 28 20.01 0.49 -6.68
C ARG A 28 20.83 -0.52 -5.89
N THR A 29 20.98 -0.31 -4.59
CA THR A 29 21.72 -1.23 -3.71
C THR A 29 21.11 -2.65 -3.70
N ILE A 30 19.79 -2.76 -3.69
CA ILE A 30 19.06 -4.03 -3.75
C ILE A 30 19.31 -4.74 -5.10
N ALA A 31 19.20 -4.01 -6.21
CA ALA A 31 19.38 -4.55 -7.55
C ALA A 31 20.82 -5.02 -7.79
N GLU A 32 21.83 -4.23 -7.38
CA GLU A 32 23.25 -4.58 -7.49
C GLU A 32 23.58 -5.86 -6.72
N LYS A 33 23.09 -6.01 -5.47
CA LYS A 33 23.29 -7.24 -4.68
C LYS A 33 22.70 -8.49 -5.34
N GLN A 34 21.66 -8.32 -6.15
CA GLN A 34 21.00 -9.43 -6.85
C GLN A 34 21.50 -9.60 -8.29
N ASN A 35 22.45 -8.78 -8.76
CA ASN A 35 22.91 -8.71 -10.15
C ASN A 35 21.77 -8.45 -11.14
N ILE A 36 20.78 -7.64 -10.75
CA ILE A 36 19.70 -7.19 -11.62
C ILE A 36 20.21 -5.99 -12.44
N PRO A 37 20.11 -6.04 -13.78
CA PRO A 37 20.50 -4.91 -14.62
C PRO A 37 19.65 -3.68 -14.31
N LEU A 38 20.30 -2.51 -14.16
CA LEU A 38 19.65 -1.23 -13.92
C LEU A 38 20.38 -0.10 -14.66
N PRO A 39 19.68 1.02 -14.96
CA PRO A 39 20.31 2.20 -15.51
C PRO A 39 21.42 2.72 -14.61
N GLN A 40 22.59 3.04 -15.20
CA GLN A 40 23.71 3.63 -14.46
C GLN A 40 23.44 5.10 -14.11
N ASP A 41 22.76 5.80 -14.99
CA ASP A 41 22.34 7.17 -14.79
C ASP A 41 21.21 7.24 -13.76
N GLU A 42 21.34 8.16 -12.78
CA GLU A 42 20.34 8.33 -11.70
C GLU A 42 19.00 8.85 -12.23
N GLN A 43 19.05 9.74 -13.23
CA GLN A 43 17.84 10.29 -13.82
C GLN A 43 17.06 9.20 -14.56
N ALA A 44 17.74 8.35 -15.34
CA ALA A 44 17.11 7.22 -16.01
C ALA A 44 16.51 6.19 -15.03
N LEU A 45 17.18 5.94 -13.89
CA LEU A 45 16.60 5.09 -12.84
C LEU A 45 15.36 5.74 -12.22
N LYS A 46 15.42 7.04 -11.93
CA LYS A 46 14.28 7.78 -11.39
C LYS A 46 13.08 7.75 -12.34
N GLU A 47 13.29 7.97 -13.62
CA GLU A 47 12.23 7.90 -14.64
C GLU A 47 11.61 6.51 -14.78
N LEU A 48 12.36 5.46 -14.46
CA LEU A 48 11.87 4.09 -14.48
C LEU A 48 10.92 3.77 -13.32
N VAL A 49 11.14 4.37 -12.13
CA VAL A 49 10.46 3.98 -10.88
C VAL A 49 9.59 5.08 -10.26
N VAL A 50 9.70 6.30 -10.74
CA VAL A 50 8.87 7.42 -10.25
C VAL A 50 7.81 7.76 -11.29
N ALA A 51 6.56 7.83 -10.87
CA ALA A 51 5.47 8.25 -11.75
C ALA A 51 5.70 9.67 -12.26
N PRO A 52 5.42 9.95 -13.55
CA PRO A 52 5.49 11.30 -14.09
C PRO A 52 4.44 12.19 -13.45
N GLU A 53 4.61 13.52 -13.51
CA GLU A 53 3.62 14.49 -12.99
C GLU A 53 2.23 14.33 -13.61
N LYS A 54 2.14 13.72 -14.78
CA LYS A 54 0.88 13.43 -15.48
C LYS A 54 0.95 12.03 -16.05
N CYS A 55 0.19 11.13 -15.47
CA CYS A 55 -0.10 9.82 -16.02
C CYS A 55 -1.31 9.92 -16.98
N THR A 56 -1.37 9.05 -17.97
CA THR A 56 -2.51 8.98 -18.89
C THR A 56 -3.72 8.34 -18.24
N ASP A 57 -3.49 7.35 -17.41
CA ASP A 57 -4.47 6.61 -16.60
C ASP A 57 -3.77 5.83 -15.48
N LEU A 58 -4.57 5.13 -14.66
CA LEU A 58 -4.04 4.32 -13.55
C LEU A 58 -3.12 3.18 -14.04
N ASN A 59 -3.37 2.59 -15.22
CA ASN A 59 -2.52 1.51 -15.73
C ASN A 59 -1.12 2.03 -16.09
N ASP A 60 -1.02 3.23 -16.69
CA ASP A 60 0.28 3.89 -16.94
C ASP A 60 1.04 4.11 -15.62
N TYR A 61 0.35 4.60 -14.58
CA TYR A 61 0.92 4.74 -13.23
C TYR A 61 1.46 3.41 -12.70
N LEU A 62 0.69 2.32 -12.81
CA LEU A 62 1.04 1.00 -12.29
C LEU A 62 2.27 0.38 -12.97
N THR A 63 2.63 0.78 -14.20
CA THR A 63 3.85 0.27 -14.87
C THR A 63 5.14 0.63 -14.13
N ARG A 64 5.11 1.65 -13.24
CA ARG A 64 6.28 2.06 -12.45
C ARG A 64 6.66 1.04 -11.38
N PHE A 65 5.75 0.16 -11.03
CA PHE A 65 6.00 -0.91 -10.06
C PHE A 65 6.75 -2.12 -10.66
N ASP A 66 6.68 -2.36 -11.98
CA ASP A 66 7.22 -3.57 -12.62
C ASP A 66 8.69 -3.81 -12.31
N PHE A 67 9.54 -2.77 -12.45
CA PHE A 67 10.95 -2.89 -12.15
C PHE A 67 11.22 -3.07 -10.65
N VAL A 68 10.49 -2.34 -9.81
CA VAL A 68 10.61 -2.43 -8.34
C VAL A 68 10.26 -3.84 -7.88
N LEU A 69 9.17 -4.42 -8.36
CA LEU A 69 8.74 -5.78 -8.04
C LEU A 69 9.80 -6.82 -8.46
N THR A 70 10.46 -6.64 -9.61
CA THR A 70 11.58 -7.51 -10.01
C THR A 70 12.71 -7.53 -8.98
N CYS A 71 12.95 -6.42 -8.29
CA CYS A 71 13.97 -6.29 -7.24
C CYS A 71 13.53 -6.88 -5.89
N LEU A 72 12.24 -6.93 -5.61
CA LEU A 72 11.68 -7.32 -4.30
C LEU A 72 11.28 -8.81 -4.23
N GLN A 73 12.12 -9.69 -4.75
CA GLN A 73 11.84 -11.12 -4.81
C GLN A 73 12.67 -11.94 -3.79
N THR A 74 13.34 -11.29 -2.82
CA THR A 74 14.09 -11.97 -1.74
C THR A 74 13.75 -11.39 -0.38
N ALA A 75 13.90 -12.17 0.69
CA ALA A 75 13.60 -11.73 2.05
C ALA A 75 14.46 -10.52 2.45
N GLU A 76 15.75 -10.52 2.07
CA GLU A 76 16.68 -9.42 2.35
C GLU A 76 16.27 -8.12 1.62
N ALA A 77 15.77 -8.24 0.37
CA ALA A 77 15.30 -7.09 -0.38
C ALA A 77 14.04 -6.47 0.25
N LEU A 78 13.08 -7.31 0.63
CA LEU A 78 11.86 -6.87 1.31
C LEU A 78 12.15 -6.23 2.67
N GLN A 79 13.06 -6.82 3.45
CA GLN A 79 13.49 -6.25 4.71
C GLN A 79 14.17 -4.88 4.52
N ALA A 80 15.08 -4.77 3.54
CA ALA A 80 15.76 -3.51 3.24
C ALA A 80 14.79 -2.42 2.76
N ALA A 81 13.81 -2.78 1.93
CA ALA A 81 12.76 -1.88 1.46
C ALA A 81 11.91 -1.35 2.62
N ALA A 82 11.43 -2.24 3.49
CA ALA A 82 10.63 -1.87 4.65
C ALA A 82 11.41 -0.96 5.62
N TYR A 83 12.66 -1.27 5.88
CA TYR A 83 13.56 -0.43 6.69
C TYR A 83 13.74 0.97 6.11
N ASP A 84 13.96 1.07 4.78
CA ASP A 84 14.12 2.35 4.08
C ASP A 84 12.89 3.24 4.19
N VAL A 85 11.70 2.66 4.05
CA VAL A 85 10.42 3.40 4.20
C VAL A 85 10.30 4.00 5.60
N ILE A 86 10.67 3.27 6.65
CA ILE A 86 10.62 3.81 8.02
C ILE A 86 11.67 4.91 8.23
N SER A 87 12.88 4.76 7.64
CA SER A 87 13.90 5.82 7.66
C SER A 87 13.37 7.12 7.03
N GLN A 88 12.70 7.04 5.90
CA GLN A 88 12.08 8.20 5.24
C GLN A 88 10.96 8.82 6.08
N ALA A 89 10.11 7.98 6.67
CA ALA A 89 9.04 8.44 7.54
C ALA A 89 9.59 9.23 8.74
N ALA A 90 10.71 8.79 9.32
CA ALA A 90 11.37 9.50 10.42
C ALA A 90 11.91 10.87 10.00
N GLU A 91 12.54 10.96 8.81
CA GLU A 91 13.04 12.22 8.25
C GLU A 91 11.92 13.26 8.07
N ASP A 92 10.70 12.79 7.73
CA ASP A 92 9.52 13.64 7.56
C ASP A 92 8.73 13.89 8.85
N GLY A 93 9.19 13.37 9.99
CA GLY A 93 8.55 13.55 11.29
C GLY A 93 7.24 12.77 11.45
N VAL A 94 7.13 11.63 10.76
CA VAL A 94 6.04 10.69 10.95
C VAL A 94 6.22 9.97 12.28
N ALA A 95 5.16 9.92 13.08
CA ALA A 95 5.16 9.23 14.38
C ALA A 95 4.59 7.80 14.28
N TYR A 96 3.68 7.58 13.32
CA TYR A 96 3.05 6.29 13.05
C TYR A 96 2.81 6.11 11.55
N ILE A 97 3.12 4.93 11.03
CA ILE A 97 2.92 4.58 9.62
C ILE A 97 2.32 3.18 9.48
N GLU A 98 1.42 3.02 8.52
CA GLU A 98 0.96 1.71 8.04
C GLU A 98 1.45 1.48 6.60
N VAL A 99 2.30 0.47 6.44
CA VAL A 99 2.88 0.13 5.14
C VAL A 99 2.10 -1.01 4.51
N ARG A 100 1.54 -0.77 3.32
CA ARG A 100 0.76 -1.78 2.58
C ARG A 100 1.58 -2.41 1.45
N PHE A 101 1.35 -3.70 1.20
CA PHE A 101 1.97 -4.43 0.11
C PHE A 101 1.16 -5.69 -0.24
N ALA A 102 1.33 -6.20 -1.45
CA ALA A 102 0.68 -7.42 -1.93
C ALA A 102 1.65 -8.62 -1.87
N PRO A 103 1.54 -9.53 -0.90
CA PRO A 103 2.47 -10.66 -0.77
C PRO A 103 2.53 -11.55 -2.03
N SER A 104 1.43 -11.67 -2.78
CA SER A 104 1.37 -12.46 -4.01
C SER A 104 2.37 -12.00 -5.08
N GLN A 105 2.78 -10.73 -5.07
CA GLN A 105 3.70 -10.15 -6.06
C GLN A 105 5.20 -10.42 -5.78
N HIS A 106 5.54 -11.10 -4.69
CA HIS A 106 6.93 -11.35 -4.28
C HIS A 106 7.31 -12.84 -4.27
N THR A 107 6.59 -13.65 -5.04
CA THR A 107 6.73 -15.13 -5.02
C THR A 107 7.55 -15.71 -6.18
N GLU A 108 8.01 -14.87 -7.13
CA GLU A 108 8.66 -15.33 -8.37
C GLU A 108 9.96 -16.12 -8.13
N LYS A 109 10.72 -15.79 -7.08
CA LYS A 109 11.94 -16.52 -6.69
C LYS A 109 11.70 -17.59 -5.62
N GLY A 110 10.44 -17.98 -5.40
CA GLY A 110 10.05 -19.11 -4.57
C GLY A 110 9.85 -18.81 -3.09
N LEU A 111 9.81 -17.54 -2.67
CA LEU A 111 9.39 -17.18 -1.32
C LEU A 111 7.93 -17.59 -1.09
N ARG A 112 7.65 -18.14 0.08
CA ARG A 112 6.29 -18.44 0.53
C ARG A 112 5.66 -17.18 1.16
N LEU A 113 4.35 -17.04 1.06
CA LEU A 113 3.62 -15.88 1.58
C LEU A 113 3.96 -15.52 3.04
N PRO A 114 4.06 -16.48 4.01
CA PRO A 114 4.46 -16.15 5.37
C PRO A 114 5.89 -15.62 5.49
N GLU A 115 6.82 -16.09 4.65
CA GLU A 115 8.21 -15.63 4.63
C GLU A 115 8.30 -14.18 4.15
N ILE A 116 7.49 -13.83 3.15
CA ILE A 116 7.37 -12.47 2.62
C ILE A 116 6.88 -11.50 3.71
N VAL A 117 5.77 -11.86 4.40
CA VAL A 117 5.23 -11.03 5.49
C VAL A 117 6.24 -10.89 6.63
N THR A 118 6.89 -11.99 7.02
CA THR A 118 7.91 -11.98 8.07
C THR A 118 9.08 -11.06 7.72
N ALA A 119 9.55 -11.09 6.46
CA ALA A 119 10.65 -10.24 6.00
C ALA A 119 10.29 -8.74 6.08
N VAL A 120 9.10 -8.37 5.62
CA VAL A 120 8.62 -6.97 5.70
C VAL A 120 8.50 -6.55 7.16
N LEU A 121 7.82 -7.32 8.02
CA LEU A 121 7.66 -7.00 9.44
C LEU A 121 9.01 -6.89 10.17
N THR A 122 10.01 -7.70 9.78
CA THR A 122 11.36 -7.61 10.32
C THR A 122 12.02 -6.27 9.99
N GLY A 123 11.89 -5.81 8.73
CA GLY A 123 12.42 -4.52 8.30
C GLY A 123 11.73 -3.33 8.98
N LEU A 124 10.38 -3.39 9.09
CA LEU A 124 9.59 -2.39 9.80
C LEU A 124 10.05 -2.29 11.26
N LYS A 125 10.16 -3.43 11.96
CA LYS A 125 10.59 -3.47 13.35
C LYS A 125 11.99 -2.93 13.56
N GLN A 126 12.94 -3.28 12.69
CA GLN A 126 14.29 -2.73 12.74
C GLN A 126 14.28 -1.20 12.58
N GLY A 127 13.49 -0.68 11.62
CA GLY A 127 13.30 0.76 11.46
C GLY A 127 12.68 1.43 12.68
N GLU A 128 11.69 0.79 13.34
CA GLU A 128 11.13 1.27 14.60
C GLU A 128 12.19 1.43 15.70
N GLU A 129 13.04 0.41 15.85
CA GLU A 129 14.10 0.37 16.85
C GLU A 129 15.14 1.49 16.62
N ASP A 130 15.51 1.73 15.35
CA ASP A 130 16.56 2.69 15.00
C ASP A 130 16.05 4.14 14.95
N PHE A 131 14.81 4.37 14.51
CA PHE A 131 14.28 5.71 14.25
C PHE A 131 13.14 6.16 15.17
N GLY A 132 12.54 5.24 15.94
CA GLY A 132 11.45 5.57 16.89
C GLY A 132 10.08 5.78 16.24
N VAL A 133 9.92 5.55 14.96
CA VAL A 133 8.63 5.60 14.25
C VAL A 133 7.86 4.31 14.53
N LYS A 134 6.61 4.41 14.97
CA LYS A 134 5.76 3.23 15.12
C LYS A 134 5.20 2.80 13.77
N SER A 135 5.21 1.50 13.50
CA SER A 135 4.78 0.96 12.22
C SER A 135 3.96 -0.31 12.33
N ASN A 136 3.09 -0.52 11.36
CA ASN A 136 2.35 -1.75 11.13
C ASN A 136 2.25 -2.02 9.63
N ALA A 137 1.79 -3.23 9.27
CA ALA A 137 1.57 -3.63 7.88
C ALA A 137 0.10 -3.83 7.57
N LEU A 138 -0.28 -3.53 6.31
CA LEU A 138 -1.55 -3.91 5.70
C LEU A 138 -1.26 -4.88 4.55
N LEU A 139 -2.02 -5.98 4.46
CA LEU A 139 -1.87 -6.91 3.34
C LEU A 139 -2.88 -6.61 2.24
N CYS A 140 -2.39 -6.50 0.99
CA CYS A 140 -3.22 -6.26 -0.17
C CYS A 140 -3.49 -7.55 -0.94
N GLY A 141 -4.76 -7.79 -1.27
CA GLY A 141 -5.14 -8.65 -2.39
C GLY A 141 -5.12 -7.84 -3.68
N MET A 142 -4.56 -8.39 -4.76
CA MET A 142 -4.58 -7.72 -6.05
C MET A 142 -5.90 -8.01 -6.77
N ARG A 143 -6.58 -6.96 -7.22
CA ARG A 143 -7.92 -7.07 -7.83
C ARG A 143 -7.96 -7.92 -9.10
N HIS A 144 -6.84 -8.08 -9.79
CA HIS A 144 -6.71 -8.93 -10.98
C HIS A 144 -6.36 -10.39 -10.66
N ASP A 145 -6.07 -10.71 -9.39
CA ASP A 145 -5.81 -12.09 -8.98
C ASP A 145 -7.11 -12.91 -8.90
N GLN A 146 -6.96 -14.23 -8.97
CA GLN A 146 -8.09 -15.14 -8.74
C GLN A 146 -8.57 -15.03 -7.29
N GLN A 147 -9.88 -15.12 -7.07
CA GLN A 147 -10.51 -14.98 -5.76
C GLN A 147 -9.85 -15.86 -4.69
N GLN A 148 -9.56 -17.14 -5.00
CA GLN A 148 -8.90 -18.06 -4.06
C GLN A 148 -7.47 -17.62 -3.67
N ALA A 149 -6.78 -16.88 -4.53
CA ALA A 149 -5.48 -16.31 -4.19
C ALA A 149 -5.64 -15.15 -3.20
N ILE A 150 -6.65 -14.31 -3.40
CA ILE A 150 -6.98 -13.21 -2.49
C ILE A 150 -7.45 -13.72 -1.12
N GLU A 151 -8.28 -14.77 -1.08
CA GLU A 151 -8.71 -15.44 0.16
C GLU A 151 -7.52 -15.91 1.01
N LYS A 152 -6.45 -16.43 0.36
CA LYS A 152 -5.21 -16.79 1.08
C LYS A 152 -4.55 -15.59 1.74
N ILE A 153 -4.61 -14.40 1.12
CA ILE A 153 -4.06 -13.18 1.73
C ILE A 153 -4.92 -12.73 2.92
N VAL A 154 -6.25 -12.91 2.86
CA VAL A 154 -7.14 -12.67 4.00
C VAL A 154 -6.77 -13.58 5.18
N HIS A 155 -6.61 -14.89 4.94
CA HIS A 155 -6.16 -15.81 6.00
C HIS A 155 -4.78 -15.44 6.54
N LEU A 156 -3.85 -15.04 5.67
CA LEU A 156 -2.52 -14.58 6.06
C LEU A 156 -2.60 -13.34 6.95
N ALA A 157 -3.45 -12.36 6.62
CA ALA A 157 -3.68 -11.20 7.47
C ALA A 157 -4.21 -11.59 8.86
N HIS A 158 -5.12 -12.56 8.93
CA HIS A 158 -5.60 -13.10 10.18
C HIS A 158 -4.48 -13.76 11.01
N ASP A 159 -3.63 -14.58 10.39
CA ASP A 159 -2.57 -15.32 11.07
C ASP A 159 -1.50 -14.38 11.65
N PHE A 160 -1.25 -13.25 10.99
CA PHE A 160 -0.23 -12.27 11.38
C PHE A 160 -0.76 -11.06 12.19
N ARG A 161 -2.06 -11.04 12.56
CA ARG A 161 -2.67 -9.88 13.25
C ARG A 161 -2.02 -9.53 14.58
N GLU A 162 -1.53 -10.53 15.32
CA GLU A 162 -0.85 -10.33 16.61
C GLU A 162 0.65 -9.97 16.45
N THR A 163 1.16 -9.96 15.22
CA THR A 163 2.58 -9.76 14.93
C THR A 163 2.89 -8.50 14.12
N GLY A 164 1.88 -7.66 13.86
CA GLY A 164 2.05 -6.37 13.20
C GLY A 164 1.26 -6.18 11.90
N VAL A 165 0.43 -7.15 11.49
CA VAL A 165 -0.54 -6.93 10.41
C VAL A 165 -1.85 -6.42 11.00
N VAL A 166 -2.29 -5.22 10.60
CA VAL A 166 -3.44 -4.53 11.22
C VAL A 166 -4.67 -4.45 10.32
N GLY A 167 -4.62 -4.97 9.10
CA GLY A 167 -5.77 -4.98 8.22
C GLY A 167 -5.50 -5.55 6.84
N PHE A 168 -6.56 -5.54 6.03
CA PHE A 168 -6.57 -6.03 4.66
C PHE A 168 -7.09 -4.95 3.71
N ASP A 169 -6.56 -4.93 2.49
CA ASP A 169 -6.90 -4.00 1.42
C ASP A 169 -7.08 -4.73 0.08
N LEU A 170 -7.74 -4.10 -0.88
CA LEU A 170 -7.79 -4.50 -2.28
C LEU A 170 -7.14 -3.42 -3.13
N ALA A 171 -5.99 -3.74 -3.73
CA ALA A 171 -5.23 -2.85 -4.59
C ALA A 171 -5.38 -3.20 -6.09
N GLY A 172 -5.04 -2.24 -6.96
CA GLY A 172 -5.17 -2.38 -8.41
C GLY A 172 -6.40 -1.70 -8.98
N ASN A 173 -6.67 -1.92 -10.28
CA ASN A 173 -7.66 -1.16 -11.03
C ASN A 173 -9.10 -1.40 -10.55
N GLU A 174 -9.69 -0.41 -9.88
CA GLU A 174 -11.08 -0.48 -9.38
C GLU A 174 -12.14 -0.28 -10.47
N VAL A 175 -11.76 0.21 -11.65
CA VAL A 175 -12.70 0.39 -12.77
C VAL A 175 -13.09 -0.96 -13.35
N ASP A 176 -12.09 -1.81 -13.61
CA ASP A 176 -12.30 -3.14 -14.19
C ASP A 176 -12.77 -4.14 -13.12
N PHE A 177 -12.39 -3.92 -11.86
CA PHE A 177 -12.66 -4.81 -10.74
C PHE A 177 -13.27 -4.04 -9.55
N PRO A 178 -14.56 -3.65 -9.61
CA PRO A 178 -15.21 -2.89 -8.54
C PRO A 178 -15.39 -3.71 -7.26
N PRO A 179 -15.59 -3.06 -6.08
CA PRO A 179 -15.62 -3.74 -4.77
C PRO A 179 -16.59 -4.91 -4.68
N TYR A 180 -17.77 -4.84 -5.31
CA TYR A 180 -18.76 -5.92 -5.28
C TYR A 180 -18.28 -7.23 -5.93
N THR A 181 -17.30 -7.18 -6.82
CA THR A 181 -16.68 -8.38 -7.39
C THR A 181 -16.05 -9.27 -6.32
N PHE A 182 -15.74 -8.68 -5.15
CA PHE A 182 -15.02 -9.33 -4.03
C PHE A 182 -15.91 -9.50 -2.79
N GLU A 183 -17.25 -9.49 -2.93
CA GLU A 183 -18.18 -9.60 -1.82
C GLU A 183 -17.87 -10.80 -0.91
N ASP A 184 -17.61 -11.98 -1.47
CA ASP A 184 -17.30 -13.20 -0.70
C ASP A 184 -15.98 -13.07 0.07
N VAL A 185 -14.94 -12.50 -0.56
CA VAL A 185 -13.63 -12.26 0.09
C VAL A 185 -13.77 -11.28 1.25
N LEU A 186 -14.50 -10.19 1.05
CA LEU A 186 -14.72 -9.17 2.08
C LEU A 186 -15.60 -9.70 3.21
N ALA A 187 -16.58 -10.55 2.89
CA ALA A 187 -17.37 -11.27 3.90
C ALA A 187 -16.49 -12.20 4.75
N LEU A 188 -15.55 -12.93 4.12
CA LEU A 188 -14.57 -13.75 4.84
C LEU A 188 -13.68 -12.90 5.77
N ALA A 189 -13.18 -11.76 5.31
CA ALA A 189 -12.38 -10.85 6.13
C ALA A 189 -13.18 -10.33 7.34
N ASN A 190 -14.46 -9.96 7.15
CA ASN A 190 -15.36 -9.55 8.22
C ASN A 190 -15.61 -10.70 9.22
N GLN A 191 -15.84 -11.93 8.76
CA GLN A 191 -16.01 -13.11 9.62
C GLN A 191 -14.77 -13.38 10.48
N LEU A 192 -13.59 -13.16 9.94
CA LEU A 192 -12.29 -13.28 10.64
C LEU A 192 -11.96 -12.04 11.49
N SER A 193 -12.86 -11.05 11.53
CA SER A 193 -12.67 -9.78 12.26
C SER A 193 -11.40 -9.03 11.85
N ILE A 194 -11.05 -9.05 10.56
CA ILE A 194 -9.92 -8.31 10.00
C ILE A 194 -10.41 -6.91 9.61
N PRO A 195 -9.80 -5.83 10.12
CA PRO A 195 -10.14 -4.47 9.70
C PRO A 195 -9.93 -4.28 8.19
N LEU A 196 -10.93 -3.67 7.53
CA LEU A 196 -10.87 -3.37 6.11
C LEU A 196 -10.54 -1.90 5.87
N THR A 197 -9.46 -1.66 5.12
CA THR A 197 -9.19 -0.39 4.45
C THR A 197 -9.13 -0.66 2.96
N LEU A 198 -9.99 -0.04 2.17
CA LEU A 198 -10.10 -0.36 0.74
C LEU A 198 -9.80 0.86 -0.11
N HIS A 199 -8.98 0.70 -1.14
CA HIS A 199 -8.92 1.67 -2.23
C HIS A 199 -10.31 1.79 -2.87
N ALA A 200 -10.86 2.99 -2.92
CA ALA A 200 -12.12 3.23 -3.61
C ALA A 200 -12.29 4.72 -3.97
N GLY A 201 -12.87 4.97 -5.14
CA GLY A 201 -13.13 6.31 -5.63
C GLY A 201 -11.89 7.06 -6.09
N GLU A 202 -10.79 6.38 -6.38
CA GLU A 202 -9.59 6.92 -6.99
C GLU A 202 -9.84 7.26 -8.47
N CYS A 203 -10.56 6.38 -9.17
CA CYS A 203 -10.86 6.51 -10.60
C CYS A 203 -12.20 7.24 -10.89
N GLY A 204 -12.68 8.09 -10.00
CA GLY A 204 -13.85 8.95 -10.23
C GLY A 204 -15.21 8.27 -9.99
N CYS A 205 -15.27 7.04 -9.46
CA CYS A 205 -16.51 6.33 -9.18
C CYS A 205 -16.89 6.40 -7.68
N GLY A 206 -17.76 7.35 -7.29
CA GLY A 206 -18.24 7.46 -5.91
C GLY A 206 -19.09 6.26 -5.45
N LYS A 207 -19.71 5.55 -6.38
CA LYS A 207 -20.42 4.31 -6.06
C LYS A 207 -19.47 3.25 -5.47
N ASN A 208 -18.24 3.13 -5.97
CA ASN A 208 -17.25 2.19 -5.45
C ASN A 208 -16.95 2.47 -3.96
N VAL A 209 -16.95 3.75 -3.56
CA VAL A 209 -16.78 4.13 -2.14
C VAL A 209 -17.97 3.64 -1.30
N ALA A 210 -19.19 3.87 -1.76
CA ALA A 210 -20.39 3.41 -1.06
C ALA A 210 -20.45 1.89 -0.99
N ASP A 211 -20.09 1.20 -2.06
CA ASP A 211 -20.02 -0.26 -2.11
C ASP A 211 -18.99 -0.81 -1.12
N ALA A 212 -17.78 -0.26 -1.10
CA ALA A 212 -16.74 -0.65 -0.15
C ALA A 212 -17.19 -0.50 1.31
N VAL A 213 -17.84 0.62 1.63
CA VAL A 213 -18.40 0.86 2.99
C VAL A 213 -19.50 -0.13 3.32
N THR A 214 -20.37 -0.43 2.37
CA THR A 214 -21.47 -1.42 2.55
C THR A 214 -20.91 -2.83 2.80
N LEU A 215 -19.78 -3.16 2.17
CA LEU A 215 -19.08 -4.44 2.32
C LEU A 215 -18.18 -4.50 3.57
N GLY A 216 -18.19 -3.46 4.41
CA GLY A 216 -17.57 -3.49 5.73
C GLY A 216 -16.29 -2.67 5.87
N ALA A 217 -15.88 -1.91 4.85
CA ALA A 217 -14.73 -1.03 4.99
C ALA A 217 -14.98 0.06 6.04
N THR A 218 -14.07 0.19 6.98
CA THR A 218 -14.07 1.25 8.00
C THR A 218 -13.14 2.40 7.64
N ARG A 219 -12.26 2.18 6.66
CA ARG A 219 -11.38 3.18 6.08
C ARG A 219 -11.41 3.05 4.55
N ILE A 220 -11.25 4.17 3.87
CA ILE A 220 -11.23 4.26 2.40
C ILE A 220 -9.94 4.99 1.99
N GLY A 221 -9.14 4.35 1.17
CA GLY A 221 -8.03 5.00 0.47
C GLY A 221 -8.59 5.88 -0.64
N HIS A 222 -8.05 7.10 -0.78
CA HIS A 222 -8.46 8.15 -1.73
C HIS A 222 -9.85 8.74 -1.46
N GLY A 223 -10.92 8.10 -1.91
CA GLY A 223 -12.28 8.63 -1.81
C GLY A 223 -12.52 9.92 -2.57
N ILE A 224 -11.64 10.32 -3.52
CA ILE A 224 -11.67 11.63 -4.21
C ILE A 224 -12.94 11.81 -5.04
N ALA A 225 -13.53 10.73 -5.53
CA ALA A 225 -14.80 10.75 -6.27
C ALA A 225 -15.99 11.30 -5.48
N LEU A 226 -15.89 11.34 -4.15
CA LEU A 226 -16.94 11.89 -3.29
C LEU A 226 -17.16 13.40 -3.49
N LYS A 227 -16.19 14.12 -4.04
CA LYS A 227 -16.36 15.55 -4.40
C LYS A 227 -17.48 15.76 -5.43
N ASP A 228 -17.63 14.79 -6.35
CA ASP A 228 -18.61 14.82 -7.44
C ASP A 228 -19.87 14.00 -7.15
N THR A 229 -19.89 13.24 -6.03
CA THR A 229 -20.98 12.37 -5.60
C THR A 229 -21.29 12.57 -4.09
N PRO A 230 -21.67 13.80 -3.69
CA PRO A 230 -21.83 14.14 -2.26
C PRO A 230 -22.98 13.38 -1.56
N GLU A 231 -23.88 12.76 -2.30
CA GLU A 231 -24.96 11.92 -1.77
C GLU A 231 -24.45 10.74 -0.93
N TYR A 232 -23.23 10.23 -1.21
CA TYR A 232 -22.63 9.15 -0.43
C TYR A 232 -21.99 9.61 0.89
N LEU A 233 -21.75 10.92 1.06
CA LEU A 233 -21.15 11.45 2.30
C LEU A 233 -22.00 11.17 3.55
N ALA A 234 -23.32 11.09 3.41
CA ALA A 234 -24.20 10.75 4.52
C ALA A 234 -23.93 9.35 5.08
N LEU A 235 -23.73 8.36 4.20
CA LEU A 235 -23.38 6.99 4.55
C LEU A 235 -22.03 6.94 5.30
N LEU A 236 -20.99 7.62 4.77
CA LEU A 236 -19.68 7.64 5.41
C LEU A 236 -19.73 8.26 6.81
N LYS A 237 -20.49 9.35 6.98
CA LYS A 237 -20.69 10.01 8.28
C LYS A 237 -21.42 9.10 9.27
N GLU A 238 -22.49 8.46 8.84
CA GLU A 238 -23.26 7.51 9.67
C GLU A 238 -22.38 6.36 10.14
N LYS A 239 -21.61 5.77 9.24
CA LYS A 239 -20.70 4.64 9.52
C LYS A 239 -19.37 5.07 10.15
N LYS A 240 -19.11 6.38 10.29
CA LYS A 240 -17.87 6.95 10.82
C LYS A 240 -16.62 6.47 10.07
N VAL A 241 -16.72 6.37 8.75
CA VAL A 241 -15.63 5.93 7.89
C VAL A 241 -14.55 7.00 7.81
N LEU A 242 -13.28 6.60 7.95
CA LEU A 242 -12.12 7.47 7.77
C LEU A 242 -11.69 7.46 6.30
N LEU A 243 -11.33 8.64 5.78
CA LEU A 243 -10.70 8.76 4.47
C LEU A 243 -9.19 8.92 4.63
N GLU A 244 -8.42 8.08 3.96
CA GLU A 244 -6.96 8.20 3.86
C GLU A 244 -6.63 9.19 2.75
N MET A 245 -6.02 10.32 3.13
CA MET A 245 -5.73 11.41 2.19
C MET A 245 -4.48 11.11 1.37
N CYS A 246 -4.64 11.06 0.04
CA CYS A 246 -3.57 10.74 -0.92
C CYS A 246 -3.35 11.91 -1.90
N PRO A 247 -2.93 13.11 -1.42
CA PRO A 247 -2.95 14.31 -2.25
C PRO A 247 -2.05 14.21 -3.48
N THR A 248 -0.85 13.66 -3.35
CA THR A 248 0.09 13.53 -4.48
C THR A 248 -0.47 12.63 -5.56
N SER A 249 -0.90 11.42 -5.20
CA SER A 249 -1.49 10.46 -6.14
C SER A 249 -2.77 10.98 -6.79
N ASN A 250 -3.60 11.70 -6.05
CA ASN A 250 -4.86 12.26 -6.58
C ASN A 250 -4.63 13.40 -7.60
N PHE A 251 -3.41 13.94 -7.73
CA PHE A 251 -3.06 14.97 -8.72
C PHE A 251 -2.29 14.42 -9.93
N GLN A 252 -1.86 13.18 -9.90
CA GLN A 252 -1.20 12.48 -11.00
C GLN A 252 -2.22 11.82 -11.93
#